data_0b12f9d0c0f699c635c4d16213e47922
#
_entry.id   0b12f9d0c0f699c635c4d16213e47922
#
_cell.length_a   1.000
_cell.length_b   1.000
_cell.length_c   1.000
_cell.angle_alpha   90.00
_cell.angle_beta   90.00
_cell.angle_gamma   90.00
#
_symmetry.space_group_name_H-M   'P 1'
#
loop_
_entity.id
_entity.type
_entity.pdbx_description
1 polymer ?
#
loop_
_entity_poly.entity_id
_entity_poly.type
_entity_poly.pdbx_seq_one_letter_code
_entity_poly.pdbx_strand_id
1 'polypeptide(L)'
;MKTLQSRDNLIWIDLEMTGLNPEKEKIIEIATLVTDSDLNILAEGPNLIISQPKEILDAMDEWNTNQHGLSGLTEEVSNSNITEQVAEIETLDFVSKYVGENTSPMCGNTVSHDRRFLSKYMPRLESYFNYRHIDVSSFKEVAVRWMNDCLLYTSDAADEWIG
;
A
#
# COMPACT_ATOMS: atom_id res chain seq x y z
N MET A 1 17.00 5.04 -25.83
CA MET A 1 16.60 5.09 -24.41
C MET A 1 16.16 3.70 -24.01
N LYS A 2 16.75 3.08 -22.96
CA LYS A 2 16.20 1.85 -22.40
C LYS A 2 14.82 2.20 -21.81
N THR A 3 13.79 1.49 -22.22
CA THR A 3 12.48 1.60 -21.55
C THR A 3 12.65 1.14 -20.12
N LEU A 4 12.17 1.92 -19.15
CA LEU A 4 12.14 1.55 -17.73
C LEU A 4 11.11 0.43 -17.49
N GLN A 5 10.17 0.27 -18.41
CA GLN A 5 9.12 -0.74 -18.31
C GLN A 5 9.67 -2.15 -18.55
N SER A 6 9.32 -3.04 -17.61
CA SER A 6 9.50 -4.48 -17.75
C SER A 6 8.26 -5.21 -17.26
N ARG A 7 7.96 -6.37 -17.85
CA ARG A 7 6.90 -7.27 -17.39
C ARG A 7 7.25 -7.97 -16.08
N ASP A 8 8.54 -7.98 -15.74
CA ASP A 8 9.06 -8.65 -14.55
C ASP A 8 9.20 -7.69 -13.36
N ASN A 9 8.95 -6.40 -13.56
CA ASN A 9 8.93 -5.44 -12.46
C ASN A 9 7.71 -5.65 -11.59
N LEU A 10 7.91 -5.46 -10.28
CA LEU A 10 6.90 -5.63 -9.24
C LEU A 10 6.56 -4.26 -8.64
N ILE A 11 5.26 -4.01 -8.48
CA ILE A 11 4.76 -2.81 -7.82
C ILE A 11 4.27 -3.18 -6.44
N TRP A 12 4.89 -2.56 -5.44
CA TRP A 12 4.53 -2.68 -4.04
C TRP A 12 3.69 -1.48 -3.64
N ILE A 13 2.57 -1.73 -3.00
CA ILE A 13 1.65 -0.71 -2.49
C ILE A 13 1.40 -0.99 -1.02
N ASP A 14 1.33 0.10 -0.28
CA ASP A 14 0.93 0.13 1.11
C ASP A 14 -0.01 1.30 1.34
N LEU A 15 -1.12 1.07 2.04
CA LEU A 15 -2.11 2.09 2.37
C LEU A 15 -2.24 2.21 3.89
N GLU A 16 -2.38 3.45 4.35
CA GLU A 16 -2.93 3.72 5.68
C GLU A 16 -4.39 4.15 5.55
N MET A 17 -5.23 3.66 6.43
CA MET A 17 -6.66 3.91 6.42
C MET A 17 -7.16 4.28 7.81
N THR A 18 -8.34 4.92 7.86
CA THR A 18 -8.99 5.27 9.15
C THR A 18 -9.58 4.07 9.88
N GLY A 19 -9.55 2.89 9.26
CA GLY A 19 -10.00 1.62 9.82
C GLY A 19 -10.15 0.54 8.75
N LEU A 20 -10.76 -0.59 9.11
CA LEU A 20 -10.72 -1.81 8.29
C LEU A 20 -11.89 -1.98 7.31
N ASN A 21 -12.95 -1.19 7.43
CA ASN A 21 -14.16 -1.37 6.61
C ASN A 21 -14.22 -0.35 5.48
N PRO A 22 -13.93 -0.72 4.21
CA PRO A 22 -13.94 0.22 3.09
C PRO A 22 -15.31 0.89 2.85
N GLU A 23 -16.41 0.36 3.41
CA GLU A 23 -17.74 0.99 3.29
C GLU A 23 -17.90 2.24 4.18
N LYS A 24 -17.06 2.37 5.21
CA LYS A 24 -17.13 3.47 6.18
C LYS A 24 -15.85 4.29 6.23
N GLU A 25 -14.74 3.59 6.06
CA GLU A 25 -13.40 4.13 6.29
C GLU A 25 -12.79 4.71 5.01
N LYS A 26 -11.73 5.49 5.17
CA LYS A 26 -11.07 6.25 4.11
C LYS A 26 -9.59 5.92 4.04
N ILE A 27 -9.01 6.10 2.84
CA ILE A 27 -7.56 6.09 2.65
C ILE A 27 -7.02 7.45 3.14
N ILE A 28 -5.96 7.40 3.94
CA ILE A 28 -5.27 8.60 4.45
C ILE A 28 -3.82 8.69 3.97
N GLU A 29 -3.22 7.60 3.53
CA GLU A 29 -1.90 7.58 2.93
C GLU A 29 -1.80 6.48 1.87
N ILE A 30 -1.00 6.71 0.83
CA ILE A 30 -0.60 5.71 -0.15
C ILE A 30 0.89 5.83 -0.42
N ALA A 31 1.63 4.74 -0.22
CA ALA A 31 3.03 4.60 -0.56
C ALA A 31 3.25 3.56 -1.66
N THR A 32 4.26 3.77 -2.50
CA THR A 32 4.54 2.91 -3.65
C THR A 32 6.03 2.66 -3.79
N LEU A 33 6.41 1.43 -4.13
CA LEU A 33 7.79 1.04 -4.41
C LEU A 33 7.81 0.17 -5.67
N VAL A 34 8.87 0.29 -6.46
CA VAL A 34 9.11 -0.57 -7.63
C VAL A 34 10.37 -1.37 -7.44
N THR A 35 10.27 -2.70 -7.63
CA THR A 35 11.44 -3.58 -7.67
C THR A 35 11.52 -4.34 -9.00
N ASP A 36 12.67 -4.90 -9.30
CA ASP A 36 12.77 -5.99 -10.27
C ASP A 36 12.32 -7.33 -9.65
N SER A 37 12.42 -8.41 -10.43
CA SER A 37 12.08 -9.77 -9.96
C SER A 37 13.00 -10.32 -8.86
N ASP A 38 14.19 -9.74 -8.72
CA ASP A 38 15.18 -10.12 -7.70
C ASP A 38 15.10 -9.24 -6.45
N LEU A 39 14.05 -8.42 -6.34
CA LEU A 39 13.77 -7.48 -5.25
C LEU A 39 14.77 -6.31 -5.13
N ASN A 40 15.55 -6.04 -6.18
CA ASN A 40 16.34 -4.81 -6.22
C ASN A 40 15.40 -3.61 -6.42
N ILE A 41 15.53 -2.59 -5.58
CA ILE A 41 14.73 -1.37 -5.69
C ILE A 41 15.14 -0.62 -6.96
N LEU A 42 14.17 -0.41 -7.84
CA LEU A 42 14.32 0.35 -9.08
C LEU A 42 13.91 1.81 -8.91
N ALA A 43 12.89 2.05 -8.11
CA ALA A 43 12.41 3.39 -7.80
C ALA A 43 11.53 3.39 -6.54
N GLU A 44 11.64 4.47 -5.77
CA GLU A 44 10.70 4.83 -4.74
C GLU A 44 9.65 5.76 -5.36
N GLY A 45 8.39 5.44 -5.13
CA GLY A 45 7.27 6.21 -5.65
C GLY A 45 6.88 7.36 -4.75
N PRO A 46 5.82 8.06 -5.13
CA PRO A 46 5.27 9.06 -4.24
C PRO A 46 4.75 8.40 -2.97
N ASN A 47 5.02 9.04 -1.83
CA ASN A 47 4.29 8.85 -0.60
C ASN A 47 3.30 10.01 -0.47
N LEU A 48 2.01 9.74 -0.57
CA LEU A 48 0.97 10.76 -0.69
C LEU A 48 0.03 10.70 0.51
N ILE A 49 0.06 11.77 1.31
CA ILE A 49 -0.85 11.96 2.43
C ILE A 49 -2.14 12.57 1.90
N ILE A 50 -3.26 11.87 2.08
CA ILE A 50 -4.56 12.22 1.51
C ILE A 50 -5.38 12.99 2.53
N SER A 51 -5.83 14.17 2.16
CA SER A 51 -6.69 15.00 3.00
C SER A 51 -8.03 14.34 3.25
N GLN A 52 -8.45 14.31 4.50
CA GLN A 52 -9.78 13.85 4.91
C GLN A 52 -10.44 14.88 5.84
N PRO A 53 -11.78 14.98 5.80
CA PRO A 53 -12.53 15.85 6.73
C PRO A 53 -12.25 15.45 8.18
N LYS A 54 -12.23 16.47 9.06
CA LYS A 54 -11.99 16.27 10.50
C LYS A 54 -12.97 15.24 11.12
N GLU A 55 -14.21 15.24 10.65
CA GLU A 55 -15.25 14.32 11.12
C GLU A 55 -14.89 12.85 10.86
N ILE A 56 -14.16 12.58 9.78
CA ILE A 56 -13.67 11.23 9.45
C ILE A 56 -12.55 10.84 10.39
N LEU A 57 -11.62 11.74 10.68
CA LEU A 57 -10.51 11.49 11.60
C LEU A 57 -11.02 11.33 13.05
N ASP A 58 -11.98 12.15 13.47
CA ASP A 58 -12.59 12.08 14.81
C ASP A 58 -13.43 10.79 15.00
N ALA A 59 -13.86 10.14 13.92
CA ALA A 59 -14.64 8.91 13.96
C ALA A 59 -13.79 7.62 14.00
N MET A 60 -12.47 7.72 13.90
CA MET A 60 -11.55 6.57 14.02
C MET A 60 -11.73 5.89 15.38
N ASP A 61 -11.57 4.57 15.42
CA ASP A 61 -11.50 3.84 16.67
C ASP A 61 -10.27 4.22 17.50
N GLU A 62 -10.23 3.76 18.74
CA GLU A 62 -9.16 4.09 19.68
C GLU A 62 -7.79 3.61 19.20
N TRP A 63 -7.72 2.45 18.55
CA TRP A 63 -6.47 1.89 18.06
C TRP A 63 -5.90 2.74 16.91
N ASN A 64 -6.72 3.04 15.90
CA ASN A 64 -6.31 3.87 14.76
C ASN A 64 -5.97 5.30 15.19
N THR A 65 -6.77 5.89 16.10
CA THR A 65 -6.49 7.23 16.66
C THR A 65 -5.13 7.27 17.35
N ASN A 66 -4.79 6.28 18.16
CA ASN A 66 -3.51 6.21 18.84
C ASN A 66 -2.36 5.96 17.86
N GLN A 67 -2.50 5.00 16.95
CA GLN A 67 -1.45 4.63 15.99
C GLN A 67 -1.10 5.80 15.08
N HIS A 68 -2.09 6.40 14.41
CA HIS A 68 -1.87 7.53 13.51
C HIS A 68 -1.53 8.83 14.23
N GLY A 69 -1.96 8.97 15.49
CA GLY A 69 -1.56 10.11 16.33
C GLY A 69 -0.08 10.03 16.75
N LEU A 70 0.41 8.84 17.12
CA LEU A 70 1.81 8.62 17.49
C LEU A 70 2.77 8.79 16.31
N SER A 71 2.39 8.33 15.14
CA SER A 71 3.19 8.51 13.91
C SER A 71 3.17 9.95 13.38
N GLY A 72 2.23 10.79 13.83
CA GLY A 72 2.03 12.14 13.30
C GLY A 72 1.13 12.21 12.06
N LEU A 73 0.72 11.05 11.52
CA LEU A 73 -0.06 10.98 10.28
C LEU A 73 -1.39 11.74 10.36
N THR A 74 -2.07 11.72 11.51
CA THR A 74 -3.33 12.48 11.71
C THR A 74 -3.13 13.99 11.48
N GLU A 75 -2.01 14.55 11.93
CA GLU A 75 -1.68 15.95 11.71
C GLU A 75 -1.35 16.22 10.24
N GLU A 76 -0.59 15.35 9.60
CA GLU A 76 -0.25 15.46 8.17
C GLU A 76 -1.50 15.40 7.29
N VAL A 77 -2.43 14.49 7.56
CA VAL A 77 -3.72 14.38 6.86
C VAL A 77 -4.53 15.67 6.99
N SER A 78 -4.56 16.25 8.20
CA SER A 78 -5.28 17.51 8.46
C SER A 78 -4.68 18.70 7.72
N ASN A 79 -3.39 18.68 7.45
CA ASN A 79 -2.65 19.72 6.74
C ASN A 79 -2.52 19.48 5.24
N SER A 80 -2.87 18.29 4.77
CA SER A 80 -2.79 17.91 3.36
C SER A 80 -3.88 18.59 2.52
N ASN A 81 -3.56 18.82 1.24
CA ASN A 81 -4.48 19.28 0.22
C ASN A 81 -4.66 18.25 -0.91
N ILE A 82 -4.06 17.07 -0.78
CA ILE A 82 -4.12 15.99 -1.79
C ILE A 82 -5.44 15.27 -1.63
N THR A 83 -6.21 15.18 -2.70
CA THR A 83 -7.44 14.39 -2.74
C THR A 83 -7.16 12.95 -3.17
N GLU A 84 -8.09 12.03 -2.89
CA GLU A 84 -8.01 10.64 -3.37
C GLU A 84 -7.80 10.58 -4.90
N GLN A 85 -8.44 11.46 -5.66
CA GLN A 85 -8.30 11.53 -7.12
C GLN A 85 -6.90 11.97 -7.56
N VAL A 86 -6.32 12.95 -6.89
CA VAL A 86 -4.95 13.40 -7.18
C VAL A 86 -3.97 12.29 -6.85
N ALA A 87 -4.12 11.64 -5.70
CA ALA A 87 -3.28 10.52 -5.30
C ALA A 87 -3.37 9.35 -6.28
N GLU A 88 -4.58 9.01 -6.76
CA GLU A 88 -4.77 7.98 -7.79
C GLU A 88 -4.01 8.31 -9.09
N ILE A 89 -4.14 9.55 -9.57
CA ILE A 89 -3.50 9.99 -10.82
C ILE A 89 -1.98 9.96 -10.68
N GLU A 90 -1.43 10.53 -9.61
CA GLU A 90 0.02 10.61 -9.40
C GLU A 90 0.65 9.23 -9.24
N THR A 91 -0.02 8.34 -8.47
CA THR A 91 0.43 6.96 -8.31
C THR A 91 0.36 6.20 -9.64
N LEU A 92 -0.71 6.34 -10.39
CA LEU A 92 -0.86 5.69 -11.71
C LEU A 92 0.17 6.20 -12.71
N ASP A 93 0.41 7.51 -12.75
CA ASP A 93 1.45 8.12 -13.60
C ASP A 93 2.85 7.62 -13.23
N PHE A 94 3.10 7.34 -11.94
CA PHE A 94 4.35 6.77 -11.49
C PHE A 94 4.49 5.31 -11.92
N VAL A 95 3.55 4.44 -11.58
CA VAL A 95 3.66 2.98 -11.86
C VAL A 95 3.69 2.69 -13.36
N SER A 96 2.99 3.48 -14.17
CA SER A 96 2.95 3.32 -15.64
C SER A 96 4.31 3.52 -16.33
N LYS A 97 5.26 4.15 -15.67
CA LYS A 97 6.64 4.27 -16.17
C LYS A 97 7.43 2.96 -16.10
N TYR A 98 7.04 2.05 -15.20
CA TYR A 98 7.79 0.84 -14.88
C TYR A 98 7.11 -0.45 -15.31
N VAL A 99 5.79 -0.46 -15.42
CA VAL A 99 5.02 -1.62 -15.86
C VAL A 99 3.94 -1.21 -16.84
N GLY A 100 3.55 -2.15 -17.72
CA GLY A 100 2.37 -1.99 -18.55
C GLY A 100 1.09 -2.37 -17.81
N GLU A 101 -0.05 -1.95 -18.34
CA GLU A 101 -1.37 -2.32 -17.83
C GLU A 101 -1.54 -3.84 -17.74
N ASN A 102 -2.13 -4.34 -16.67
CA ASN A 102 -2.38 -5.76 -16.39
C ASN A 102 -1.12 -6.67 -16.34
N THR A 103 0.08 -6.11 -16.17
CA THR A 103 1.32 -6.91 -16.14
C THR A 103 1.79 -7.23 -14.73
N SER A 104 1.87 -6.25 -13.83
CA SER A 104 2.32 -6.48 -12.46
C SER A 104 1.19 -7.02 -11.58
N PRO A 105 1.46 -8.03 -10.73
CA PRO A 105 0.61 -8.30 -9.58
C PRO A 105 0.65 -7.10 -8.62
N MET A 106 -0.34 -6.97 -7.75
CA MET A 106 -0.27 -6.05 -6.62
C MET A 106 0.51 -6.73 -5.50
N CYS A 107 1.61 -6.10 -5.06
CA CYS A 107 2.51 -6.64 -4.04
C CYS A 107 2.38 -5.85 -2.74
N GLY A 108 2.43 -6.53 -1.59
CA GLY A 108 2.36 -5.89 -0.27
C GLY A 108 2.15 -6.89 0.85
N ASN A 109 1.93 -6.39 2.06
CA ASN A 109 1.60 -7.22 3.22
C ASN A 109 0.10 -7.13 3.49
N THR A 110 -0.60 -8.25 3.49
CA THR A 110 -2.08 -8.30 3.54
C THR A 110 -2.75 -7.47 2.43
N VAL A 111 -2.09 -7.36 1.30
CA VAL A 111 -2.40 -6.44 0.19
C VAL A 111 -3.81 -6.64 -0.41
N SER A 112 -4.46 -7.76 -0.14
CA SER A 112 -5.86 -7.97 -0.49
C SER A 112 -6.79 -6.98 0.23
N HIS A 113 -6.39 -6.50 1.41
CA HIS A 113 -7.10 -5.48 2.16
C HIS A 113 -7.00 -4.12 1.47
N ASP A 114 -5.77 -3.71 1.13
CA ASP A 114 -5.48 -2.49 0.37
C ASP A 114 -6.26 -2.48 -0.95
N ARG A 115 -6.26 -3.61 -1.67
CA ARG A 115 -6.98 -3.73 -2.93
C ARG A 115 -8.47 -3.45 -2.82
N ARG A 116 -9.12 -3.80 -1.70
CA ARG A 116 -10.54 -3.49 -1.47
C ARG A 116 -10.78 -1.98 -1.36
N PHE A 117 -9.87 -1.25 -0.71
CA PHE A 117 -9.93 0.20 -0.62
C PHE A 117 -9.64 0.85 -1.98
N LEU A 118 -8.60 0.39 -2.69
CA LEU A 118 -8.31 0.88 -4.04
C LEU A 118 -9.48 0.66 -4.99
N SER A 119 -10.10 -0.50 -4.97
CA SER A 119 -11.27 -0.81 -5.81
C SER A 119 -12.42 0.17 -5.60
N LYS A 120 -12.57 0.71 -4.40
CA LYS A 120 -13.63 1.66 -4.07
C LYS A 120 -13.23 3.11 -4.34
N TYR A 121 -12.03 3.51 -3.97
CA TYR A 121 -11.61 4.91 -3.93
C TYR A 121 -10.65 5.31 -5.06
N MET A 122 -9.93 4.33 -5.64
CA MET A 122 -8.95 4.51 -6.71
C MET A 122 -9.11 3.43 -7.80
N PRO A 123 -10.30 3.30 -8.44
CA PRO A 123 -10.60 2.17 -9.32
C PRO A 123 -9.76 2.12 -10.60
N ARG A 124 -9.23 3.26 -11.07
CA ARG A 124 -8.34 3.32 -12.23
C ARG A 124 -6.97 2.74 -11.90
N LEU A 125 -6.45 3.04 -10.71
CA LEU A 125 -5.20 2.48 -10.22
C LEU A 125 -5.38 0.98 -9.95
N GLU A 126 -6.46 0.57 -9.28
CA GLU A 126 -6.75 -0.84 -9.00
C GLU A 126 -6.82 -1.67 -10.29
N SER A 127 -7.54 -1.19 -11.31
CA SER A 127 -7.71 -1.90 -12.59
C SER A 127 -6.43 -1.97 -13.43
N TYR A 128 -5.44 -1.16 -13.12
CA TYR A 128 -4.15 -1.18 -13.81
C TYR A 128 -3.32 -2.41 -13.45
N PHE A 129 -3.52 -2.98 -12.27
CA PHE A 129 -2.85 -4.18 -11.81
C PHE A 129 -3.43 -5.45 -12.42
N ASN A 130 -2.60 -6.47 -12.50
CA ASN A 130 -3.04 -7.84 -12.74
C ASN A 130 -3.96 -8.30 -11.57
N TYR A 131 -4.83 -9.27 -11.82
CA TYR A 131 -5.74 -9.81 -10.80
C TYR A 131 -5.04 -10.60 -9.68
N ARG A 132 -3.75 -10.93 -9.85
CA ARG A 132 -2.95 -11.68 -8.88
C ARG A 132 -2.34 -10.77 -7.82
N HIS A 133 -1.95 -11.37 -6.71
CA HIS A 133 -1.22 -10.73 -5.63
C HIS A 133 0.10 -11.44 -5.37
N ILE A 134 1.10 -10.68 -4.88
CA ILE A 134 2.21 -11.20 -4.09
C ILE A 134 1.98 -10.64 -2.68
N ASP A 135 1.42 -11.48 -1.83
CA ASP A 135 1.03 -11.10 -0.47
C ASP A 135 1.99 -11.74 0.54
N VAL A 136 2.80 -10.90 1.19
CA VAL A 136 3.81 -11.33 2.16
C VAL A 136 3.17 -12.02 3.36
N SER A 137 1.99 -11.59 3.80
CA SER A 137 1.27 -12.22 4.91
C SER A 137 0.89 -13.67 4.60
N SER A 138 0.52 -13.96 3.35
CA SER A 138 0.22 -15.32 2.91
C SER A 138 1.44 -16.22 2.98
N PHE A 139 2.63 -15.71 2.63
CA PHE A 139 3.89 -16.46 2.80
C PHE A 139 4.21 -16.72 4.27
N LYS A 140 4.03 -15.72 5.15
CA LYS A 140 4.19 -15.90 6.60
C LYS A 140 3.28 -17.01 7.12
N GLU A 141 2.00 -17.02 6.73
CA GLU A 141 1.03 -18.03 7.13
C GLU A 141 1.40 -19.45 6.66
N VAL A 142 1.87 -19.56 5.41
CA VAL A 142 2.35 -20.84 4.85
C VAL A 142 3.59 -21.33 5.60
N ALA A 143 4.54 -20.44 5.83
CA ALA A 143 5.79 -20.76 6.48
C ALA A 143 5.59 -21.21 7.94
N VAL A 144 4.75 -20.51 8.71
CA VAL A 144 4.41 -20.89 10.11
C VAL A 144 3.81 -22.28 10.17
N ARG A 145 2.99 -22.70 9.20
CA ARG A 145 2.29 -23.98 9.23
C ARG A 145 3.09 -25.15 8.66
N TRP A 146 3.91 -24.87 7.64
CA TRP A 146 4.49 -25.96 6.83
C TRP A 146 6.00 -25.90 6.65
N MET A 147 6.67 -24.82 7.14
CA MET A 147 8.11 -24.62 6.98
C MET A 147 8.79 -24.30 8.32
N ASN A 148 8.53 -25.13 9.34
CA ASN A 148 8.90 -24.90 10.74
C ASN A 148 10.38 -24.47 11.00
N ASP A 149 11.31 -24.82 10.10
CA ASP A 149 12.74 -24.50 10.27
C ASP A 149 13.14 -23.15 9.62
N CYS A 150 12.28 -22.53 8.80
CA CYS A 150 12.63 -21.31 8.06
C CYS A 150 12.30 -20.00 8.78
N LEU A 151 11.50 -20.04 9.86
CA LEU A 151 10.91 -18.86 10.47
C LEU A 151 11.54 -18.41 11.78
N LEU A 152 12.59 -19.04 12.26
CA LEU A 152 13.27 -18.64 13.50
C LEU A 152 13.90 -17.23 13.44
N TYR A 153 13.83 -16.55 12.30
CA TYR A 153 14.44 -15.22 12.08
C TYR A 153 13.47 -14.10 11.67
N THR A 154 12.17 -14.34 11.61
CA THR A 154 11.24 -13.35 11.05
C THR A 154 10.20 -12.84 12.03
N SER A 155 10.31 -13.13 13.33
CA SER A 155 9.23 -12.85 14.26
C SER A 155 8.98 -11.37 14.55
N ASP A 156 9.97 -10.49 14.40
CA ASP A 156 9.80 -9.12 14.91
C ASP A 156 10.15 -7.99 13.93
N ALA A 157 10.86 -8.28 12.83
CA ALA A 157 11.40 -7.22 11.97
C ALA A 157 10.34 -6.51 11.10
N ALA A 158 9.17 -7.08 10.88
CA ALA A 158 8.12 -6.44 10.08
C ALA A 158 7.15 -5.60 10.93
N ASP A 159 7.02 -5.94 12.22
CA ASP A 159 6.20 -5.17 13.15
C ASP A 159 6.99 -4.02 13.81
N GLU A 160 8.33 -4.05 13.73
CA GLU A 160 9.21 -2.97 14.21
C GLU A 160 9.45 -1.87 13.17
N TRP A 161 9.03 -2.07 11.91
CA TRP A 161 9.14 -1.06 10.84
C TRP A 161 7.86 -0.25 10.62
N ILE A 162 6.84 -0.46 11.44
CA ILE A 162 5.68 0.42 11.56
C ILE A 162 5.88 1.24 12.85
N GLY A 163 6.84 2.13 12.79
CA GLY A 163 7.15 3.07 13.85
C GLY A 163 7.83 4.28 13.27
#